data_7625d057f82960495e13e4d38fa9cf62
#
_entry.id   7625d057f82960495e13e4d38fa9cf62
#
_cell.length_a   1.000
_cell.length_b   1.000
_cell.length_c   1.000
_cell.angle_alpha   90.00
_cell.angle_beta   90.00
_cell.angle_gamma   90.00
#
_symmetry.space_group_name_H-M   'P 1'
#
loop_
_entity.id
_entity.type
_entity.pdbx_description
1 polymer ?
#
loop_
_entity_poly.entity_id
_entity_poly.type
_entity_poly.pdbx_seq_one_letter_code
_entity_poly.pdbx_strand_id
1 'polypeptide(L)'
;LLLKIPFLKNSGIGNKTLIGLFLVKVAAGIAVGWISVHYYGSANDYWDFNRESWNEYQLLLHDPRAYLTNLFTSGYERGYGGVFSSHDSYWNDLRGNVVIKLLSLFNILSRGDYYINSLFFNFLVFFGHVLLYRLFIQLYPGKKWETVIGCFLLPSLLYFSSGVHKDGIVFLMLAVMLYSIYQSLQKNRFTGRRILYGLFGLGMLFLVRSYTCLV
;
A
#
# COMPACT_ATOMS: atom_id res chain seq x y z
N LEU A 1 14.72 -2.22 -13.17
CA LEU A 1 14.39 -1.19 -12.18
C LEU A 1 14.62 -1.67 -10.75
N LEU A 2 14.08 -2.84 -10.35
CA LEU A 2 14.24 -3.41 -8.99
C LEU A 2 15.70 -3.46 -8.50
N LEU A 3 16.61 -3.97 -9.35
CA LEU A 3 18.03 -4.12 -9.00
C LEU A 3 18.82 -2.81 -9.02
N LYS A 4 18.25 -1.71 -9.53
CA LYS A 4 18.85 -0.38 -9.47
C LYS A 4 18.61 0.30 -8.12
N ILE A 5 17.65 -0.19 -7.32
CA ILE A 5 17.34 0.37 -6.01
C ILE A 5 18.21 -0.32 -4.96
N PRO A 6 19.15 0.41 -4.32
CA PRO A 6 20.09 -0.18 -3.36
C PRO A 6 19.40 -0.89 -2.20
N PHE A 7 18.25 -0.36 -1.76
CA PHE A 7 17.44 -0.97 -0.71
C PHE A 7 16.97 -2.38 -1.05
N LEU A 8 16.49 -2.62 -2.27
CA LEU A 8 16.02 -3.92 -2.74
C LEU A 8 17.19 -4.86 -3.06
N LYS A 9 18.20 -4.34 -3.75
CA LYS A 9 19.40 -5.10 -4.12
C LYS A 9 20.12 -5.64 -2.89
N ASN A 10 20.24 -4.85 -1.83
CA ASN A 10 20.92 -5.19 -0.59
C ASN A 10 19.99 -5.83 0.47
N SER A 11 18.88 -6.44 0.03
CA SER A 11 17.91 -7.09 0.93
C SER A 11 18.42 -8.36 1.60
N GLY A 12 19.48 -8.99 1.08
CA GLY A 12 19.94 -10.32 1.49
C GLY A 12 19.25 -11.47 0.71
N ILE A 13 18.30 -11.13 -0.17
CA ILE A 13 17.68 -12.07 -1.10
C ILE A 13 18.49 -12.05 -2.40
N GLY A 14 18.77 -13.24 -2.98
CA GLY A 14 19.46 -13.32 -4.27
C GLY A 14 18.68 -12.60 -5.38
N ASN A 15 19.38 -11.94 -6.31
CA ASN A 15 18.76 -11.13 -7.36
C ASN A 15 17.70 -11.87 -8.18
N LYS A 16 17.96 -13.13 -8.55
CA LYS A 16 17.01 -13.96 -9.29
C LYS A 16 15.75 -14.26 -8.49
N THR A 17 15.93 -14.61 -7.22
CA THR A 17 14.82 -14.87 -6.28
C THR A 17 13.99 -13.60 -6.06
N LEU A 18 14.63 -12.44 -5.87
CA LEU A 18 13.95 -11.16 -5.69
C LEU A 18 13.07 -10.82 -6.89
N ILE A 19 13.58 -10.99 -8.12
CA ILE A 19 12.80 -10.78 -9.34
C ILE A 19 11.64 -11.77 -9.41
N GLY A 20 11.90 -13.06 -9.15
CA GLY A 20 10.85 -14.09 -9.16
C GLY A 20 9.72 -13.79 -8.18
N LEU A 21 10.06 -13.39 -6.94
CA LEU A 21 9.07 -13.01 -5.92
C LEU A 21 8.25 -11.78 -6.33
N PHE A 22 8.88 -10.80 -6.97
CA PHE A 22 8.16 -9.65 -7.50
C PHE A 22 7.20 -10.05 -8.63
N LEU A 23 7.63 -10.90 -9.56
CA LEU A 23 6.77 -11.39 -10.64
C LEU A 23 5.58 -12.19 -10.10
N VAL A 24 5.79 -13.03 -9.09
CA VAL A 24 4.68 -13.75 -8.40
C VAL A 24 3.70 -12.76 -7.79
N LYS A 25 4.19 -11.70 -7.15
CA LYS A 25 3.34 -10.66 -6.58
C LYS A 25 2.53 -9.90 -7.65
N VAL A 26 3.15 -9.55 -8.76
CA VAL A 26 2.46 -8.91 -9.90
C VAL A 26 1.41 -9.84 -10.49
N ALA A 27 1.75 -11.11 -10.69
CA ALA A 27 0.80 -12.11 -11.18
C ALA A 27 -0.39 -12.28 -10.22
N ALA A 28 -0.14 -12.27 -8.90
CA ALA A 28 -1.21 -12.27 -7.90
C ALA A 28 -2.11 -11.02 -8.01
N GLY A 29 -1.53 -9.83 -8.22
CA GLY A 29 -2.30 -8.59 -8.42
C GLY A 29 -3.19 -8.63 -9.67
N ILE A 30 -2.66 -9.17 -10.77
CA ILE A 30 -3.44 -9.40 -12.00
C ILE A 30 -4.58 -10.40 -11.73
N ALA A 31 -4.27 -11.51 -11.06
CA ALA A 31 -5.26 -12.53 -10.73
C ALA A 31 -6.37 -11.98 -9.82
N VAL A 32 -6.03 -11.21 -8.78
CA VAL A 32 -7.03 -10.56 -7.89
C VAL A 32 -7.91 -9.60 -8.68
N GLY A 33 -7.34 -8.78 -9.56
CA GLY A 33 -8.12 -7.88 -10.43
C GLY A 33 -9.06 -8.63 -11.36
N TRP A 34 -8.59 -9.70 -11.98
CA TRP A 34 -9.39 -10.54 -12.87
C TRP A 34 -10.51 -11.29 -12.11
N ILE A 35 -10.18 -11.93 -10.98
CA ILE A 35 -11.15 -12.62 -10.13
C ILE A 35 -12.21 -11.65 -9.63
N SER A 36 -11.79 -10.46 -9.16
CA SER A 36 -12.74 -9.49 -8.60
C SER A 36 -13.80 -9.07 -9.62
N VAL A 37 -13.44 -8.85 -10.87
CA VAL A 37 -14.40 -8.45 -11.90
C VAL A 37 -15.30 -9.59 -12.35
N HIS A 38 -14.78 -10.83 -12.41
CA HIS A 38 -15.55 -11.97 -12.90
C HIS A 38 -16.46 -12.59 -11.86
N TYR A 39 -16.09 -12.54 -10.57
CA TYR A 39 -16.90 -13.12 -9.49
C TYR A 39 -17.79 -12.10 -8.79
N TYR A 40 -17.32 -10.85 -8.63
CA TYR A 40 -18.06 -9.82 -7.88
C TYR A 40 -18.63 -8.73 -8.78
N GLY A 41 -18.34 -8.79 -10.08
CA GLY A 41 -18.72 -7.76 -11.05
C GLY A 41 -17.83 -6.52 -10.97
N SER A 42 -18.14 -5.53 -11.83
CA SER A 42 -17.33 -4.29 -11.92
C SER A 42 -17.57 -3.31 -10.76
N ALA A 43 -18.63 -3.50 -9.97
CA ALA A 43 -18.93 -2.70 -8.79
C ALA A 43 -18.30 -3.35 -7.53
N ASN A 44 -16.99 -3.26 -7.42
CA ASN A 44 -16.24 -3.75 -6.26
C ASN A 44 -15.11 -2.78 -5.93
N ASP A 45 -14.69 -2.75 -4.67
CA ASP A 45 -13.70 -1.80 -4.14
C ASP A 45 -12.41 -1.70 -4.99
N TYR A 46 -11.91 -2.82 -5.56
CA TYR A 46 -10.68 -2.83 -6.35
C TYR A 46 -10.80 -1.98 -7.62
N TRP A 47 -11.91 -2.15 -8.34
CA TRP A 47 -12.16 -1.43 -9.58
C TRP A 47 -12.72 -0.03 -9.32
N ASP A 48 -13.45 0.17 -8.23
CA ASP A 48 -13.96 1.48 -7.82
C ASP A 48 -12.81 2.44 -7.50
N PHE A 49 -11.80 2.01 -6.72
CA PHE A 49 -10.60 2.82 -6.48
C PHE A 49 -9.89 3.19 -7.78
N ASN A 50 -9.83 2.28 -8.73
CA ASN A 50 -9.19 2.57 -10.02
C ASN A 50 -10.02 3.59 -10.83
N ARG A 51 -11.34 3.43 -10.89
CA ARG A 51 -12.24 4.35 -11.60
C ARG A 51 -12.19 5.75 -10.99
N GLU A 52 -12.32 5.86 -9.67
CA GLU A 52 -12.24 7.14 -8.98
C GLU A 52 -10.85 7.79 -9.13
N SER A 53 -9.79 7.00 -9.16
CA SER A 53 -8.45 7.54 -9.41
C SER A 53 -8.30 8.14 -10.82
N TRP A 54 -9.04 7.63 -11.80
CA TRP A 54 -9.08 8.23 -13.13
C TRP A 54 -9.79 9.57 -13.12
N ASN A 55 -10.92 9.69 -12.43
CA ASN A 55 -11.64 10.95 -12.24
C ASN A 55 -10.73 12.00 -11.57
N GLU A 56 -10.01 11.60 -10.54
CA GLU A 56 -9.05 12.44 -9.84
C GLU A 56 -7.86 12.84 -10.72
N TYR A 57 -7.40 11.98 -11.60
CA TYR A 57 -6.37 12.32 -12.58
C TYR A 57 -6.87 13.34 -13.59
N GLN A 58 -8.12 13.23 -14.07
CA GLN A 58 -8.74 14.24 -14.92
C GLN A 58 -8.84 15.58 -14.18
N LEU A 59 -9.23 15.57 -12.92
CA LEU A 59 -9.26 16.77 -12.08
C LEU A 59 -7.88 17.41 -11.96
N LEU A 60 -6.81 16.60 -11.76
CA LEU A 60 -5.43 17.09 -11.71
C LEU A 60 -5.04 17.83 -13.00
N LEU A 61 -5.51 17.37 -14.16
CA LEU A 61 -5.19 17.98 -15.45
C LEU A 61 -5.99 19.29 -15.70
N HIS A 62 -7.24 19.36 -15.23
CA HIS A 62 -8.13 20.48 -15.51
C HIS A 62 -8.09 21.56 -14.41
N ASP A 63 -8.02 21.14 -13.15
CA ASP A 63 -7.94 22.05 -11.99
C ASP A 63 -7.03 21.48 -10.90
N PRO A 64 -5.70 21.72 -10.98
CA PRO A 64 -4.75 21.24 -9.97
C PRO A 64 -5.03 21.80 -8.57
N ARG A 65 -5.65 22.96 -8.46
CA ARG A 65 -5.99 23.56 -7.17
C ARG A 65 -7.13 22.77 -6.49
N ALA A 66 -8.19 22.48 -7.22
CA ALA A 66 -9.28 21.64 -6.73
C ALA A 66 -8.76 20.24 -6.36
N TYR A 67 -7.89 19.67 -7.20
CA TYR A 67 -7.23 18.39 -6.91
C TYR A 67 -6.50 18.36 -5.57
N LEU A 68 -5.79 19.42 -5.19
CA LEU A 68 -5.08 19.48 -3.91
C LEU A 68 -6.01 19.77 -2.73
N THR A 69 -7.02 20.62 -2.95
CA THR A 69 -7.91 21.05 -1.86
C THR A 69 -8.96 20.02 -1.50
N ASN A 70 -9.38 19.16 -2.44
CA ASN A 70 -10.41 18.14 -2.16
C ASN A 70 -9.92 16.99 -1.25
N LEU A 71 -8.63 16.92 -0.90
CA LEU A 71 -8.16 16.10 0.22
C LEU A 71 -8.75 16.56 1.58
N PHE A 72 -9.05 17.86 1.70
CA PHE A 72 -9.48 18.49 2.94
C PHE A 72 -10.94 18.93 2.91
N THR A 73 -11.54 18.95 1.75
CA THR A 73 -12.94 19.29 1.54
C THR A 73 -13.57 18.18 0.72
N SER A 74 -14.35 17.30 1.33
CA SER A 74 -15.06 16.33 0.52
C SER A 74 -16.23 16.98 -0.18
N GLY A 75 -16.54 16.46 -1.39
CA GLY A 75 -17.65 16.90 -2.20
C GLY A 75 -19.03 16.43 -1.72
N TYR A 76 -19.19 16.08 -0.45
CA TYR A 76 -20.50 15.75 0.11
C TYR A 76 -21.36 17.01 0.21
N GLU A 77 -22.17 17.22 -0.79
CA GLU A 77 -23.12 18.34 -0.88
C GLU A 77 -24.15 18.35 0.26
N ARG A 78 -24.31 17.25 0.99
CA ARG A 78 -25.31 17.08 2.06
C ARG A 78 -24.76 17.24 3.48
N GLY A 79 -23.48 17.57 3.61
CA GLY A 79 -22.81 17.65 4.91
C GLY A 79 -22.56 16.26 5.54
N TYR A 80 -21.67 16.25 6.53
CA TYR A 80 -21.34 15.02 7.26
C TYR A 80 -22.28 14.79 8.43
N GLY A 81 -22.69 13.55 8.62
CA GLY A 81 -23.41 13.13 9.82
C GLY A 81 -22.58 13.19 11.11
N GLY A 82 -21.28 13.42 10.99
CA GLY A 82 -20.29 13.54 12.07
C GLY A 82 -18.89 13.14 11.60
N VAL A 83 -17.84 13.59 12.32
CA VAL A 83 -16.44 13.35 11.92
C VAL A 83 -16.12 11.86 11.83
N PHE A 84 -16.73 11.03 12.68
CA PHE A 84 -16.51 9.59 12.79
C PHE A 84 -17.77 8.75 12.57
N SER A 85 -18.78 9.26 11.87
CA SER A 85 -19.98 8.47 11.59
C SER A 85 -19.67 7.31 10.63
N SER A 86 -20.50 6.26 10.67
CA SER A 86 -20.21 5.00 9.97
C SER A 86 -20.32 5.06 8.45
N HIS A 87 -21.14 5.96 7.90
CA HIS A 87 -21.42 6.03 6.46
C HIS A 87 -20.98 7.35 5.81
N ASP A 88 -21.45 8.48 6.29
CA ASP A 88 -21.20 9.79 5.68
C ASP A 88 -20.31 10.62 6.60
N SER A 89 -19.00 10.32 6.63
CA SER A 89 -18.04 11.03 7.45
C SER A 89 -16.84 11.48 6.64
N TYR A 90 -16.32 12.64 7.00
CA TYR A 90 -15.04 13.15 6.47
C TYR A 90 -13.93 12.11 6.58
N TRP A 91 -13.91 11.32 7.67
CA TRP A 91 -12.91 10.30 7.91
C TRP A 91 -12.99 9.14 6.90
N ASN A 92 -14.19 8.71 6.54
CA ASN A 92 -14.38 7.65 5.54
C ASN A 92 -13.92 8.09 4.16
N ASP A 93 -14.21 9.32 3.78
CA ASP A 93 -13.77 9.90 2.51
C ASP A 93 -12.25 10.02 2.46
N LEU A 94 -11.64 10.54 3.52
CA LEU A 94 -10.19 10.69 3.60
C LEU A 94 -9.46 9.35 3.46
N ARG A 95 -10.00 8.28 4.04
CA ARG A 95 -9.46 6.91 3.91
C ARG A 95 -9.40 6.41 2.46
N GLY A 96 -10.46 6.67 1.70
CA GLY A 96 -10.54 6.35 0.28
C GLY A 96 -9.65 7.28 -0.54
N ASN A 97 -9.75 8.58 -0.31
CA ASN A 97 -9.06 9.60 -1.07
C ASN A 97 -7.54 9.46 -1.06
N VAL A 98 -6.92 9.02 0.02
CA VAL A 98 -5.46 8.80 0.05
C VAL A 98 -5.03 7.74 -0.96
N VAL A 99 -5.77 6.63 -1.05
CA VAL A 99 -5.48 5.57 -2.02
C VAL A 99 -5.78 6.03 -3.44
N ILE A 100 -6.93 6.69 -3.64
CA ILE A 100 -7.37 7.25 -4.93
C ILE A 100 -6.33 8.27 -5.45
N LYS A 101 -5.85 9.18 -4.60
CA LYS A 101 -4.80 10.15 -4.95
C LYS A 101 -3.49 9.48 -5.33
N LEU A 102 -3.09 8.45 -4.59
CA LEU A 102 -1.88 7.69 -4.94
C LEU A 102 -2.01 7.05 -6.32
N LEU A 103 -3.16 6.42 -6.61
CA LEU A 103 -3.42 5.80 -7.90
C LEU A 103 -3.55 6.84 -9.02
N SER A 104 -4.10 8.02 -8.74
CA SER A 104 -4.21 9.10 -9.74
C SER A 104 -2.83 9.55 -10.25
N LEU A 105 -1.80 9.51 -9.40
CA LEU A 105 -0.43 9.77 -9.83
C LEU A 105 0.10 8.66 -10.77
N PHE A 106 -0.30 7.41 -10.54
CA PHE A 106 0.06 6.30 -11.43
C PHE A 106 -0.62 6.45 -12.80
N ASN A 107 -1.80 7.08 -12.85
CA ASN A 107 -2.56 7.33 -14.08
C ASN A 107 -1.83 8.25 -15.07
N ILE A 108 -0.82 9.00 -14.63
CA ILE A 108 0.11 9.72 -15.52
C ILE A 108 0.75 8.77 -16.54
N LEU A 109 1.03 7.53 -16.13
CA LEU A 109 1.67 6.51 -16.97
C LEU A 109 0.69 5.43 -17.44
N SER A 110 -0.27 5.05 -16.61
CA SER A 110 -1.20 3.95 -16.90
C SER A 110 -2.42 4.36 -17.71
N ARG A 111 -2.75 5.67 -17.74
CA ARG A 111 -3.94 6.21 -18.40
C ARG A 111 -5.25 5.52 -17.98
N GLY A 112 -5.36 5.16 -16.71
CA GLY A 112 -6.54 4.53 -16.14
C GLY A 112 -6.59 3.00 -16.24
N ASP A 113 -5.61 2.37 -16.89
CA ASP A 113 -5.56 0.91 -16.97
C ASP A 113 -5.31 0.29 -15.60
N TYR A 114 -6.24 -0.59 -15.17
CA TYR A 114 -6.19 -1.25 -13.87
C TYR A 114 -4.92 -2.09 -13.69
N TYR A 115 -4.53 -2.87 -14.69
CA TYR A 115 -3.43 -3.81 -14.58
C TYR A 115 -2.08 -3.11 -14.53
N ILE A 116 -1.95 -1.98 -15.25
CA ILE A 116 -0.77 -1.12 -15.16
C ILE A 116 -0.72 -0.43 -13.80
N ASN A 117 -1.85 0.08 -13.29
CA ASN A 117 -1.94 0.62 -11.92
C ASN A 117 -1.59 -0.44 -10.88
N SER A 118 -2.07 -1.68 -11.05
CA SER A 118 -1.74 -2.81 -10.20
C SER A 118 -0.22 -3.10 -10.20
N LEU A 119 0.46 -2.99 -11.35
CA LEU A 119 1.92 -3.15 -11.42
C LEU A 119 2.65 -2.11 -10.55
N PHE A 120 2.30 -0.83 -10.66
CA PHE A 120 2.90 0.23 -9.84
C PHE A 120 2.56 0.08 -8.36
N PHE A 121 1.32 -0.27 -8.05
CA PHE A 121 0.87 -0.52 -6.69
C PHE A 121 1.64 -1.68 -6.06
N ASN A 122 1.76 -2.80 -6.77
CA ASN A 122 2.52 -3.96 -6.32
C ASN A 122 4.02 -3.66 -6.17
N PHE A 123 4.57 -2.81 -7.03
CA PHE A 123 5.94 -2.33 -6.87
C PHE A 123 6.12 -1.54 -5.56
N LEU A 124 5.20 -0.67 -5.22
CA LEU A 124 5.22 0.09 -3.97
C LEU A 124 5.08 -0.85 -2.76
N VAL A 125 4.08 -1.72 -2.76
CA VAL A 125 3.80 -2.64 -1.64
C VAL A 125 4.92 -3.68 -1.46
N PHE A 126 5.67 -4.00 -2.51
CA PHE A 126 6.80 -4.93 -2.44
C PHE A 126 7.90 -4.48 -1.47
N PHE A 127 8.07 -3.18 -1.25
CA PHE A 127 8.98 -2.66 -0.22
C PHE A 127 8.56 -3.12 1.18
N GLY A 128 7.27 -3.24 1.45
CA GLY A 128 6.75 -3.77 2.72
C GLY A 128 7.18 -5.23 2.94
N HIS A 129 7.06 -6.07 1.91
CA HIS A 129 7.50 -7.46 1.99
C HIS A 129 9.02 -7.57 2.27
N VAL A 130 9.82 -6.74 1.60
CA VAL A 130 11.27 -6.71 1.83
C VAL A 130 11.62 -6.19 3.22
N LEU A 131 10.88 -5.21 3.75
CA LEU A 131 11.06 -4.73 5.13
C LEU A 131 10.78 -5.82 6.15
N LEU A 132 9.66 -6.54 6.01
CA LEU A 132 9.32 -7.68 6.88
C LEU A 132 10.36 -8.80 6.77
N TYR A 133 10.79 -9.13 5.56
CA TYR A 133 11.86 -10.11 5.37
C TYR A 133 13.14 -9.70 6.11
N ARG A 134 13.56 -8.44 5.99
CA ARG A 134 14.75 -7.92 6.69
C ARG A 134 14.60 -7.96 8.21
N LEU A 135 13.39 -7.76 8.70
CA LEU A 135 13.09 -7.87 10.12
C LEU A 135 13.20 -9.33 10.57
N PHE A 136 12.48 -10.23 9.91
CA PHE A 136 12.41 -11.63 10.35
C PHE A 136 13.72 -12.41 10.16
N ILE A 137 14.50 -12.10 9.12
CA ILE A 137 15.81 -12.77 8.94
C ILE A 137 16.83 -12.37 10.05
N GLN A 138 16.65 -11.20 10.66
CA GLN A 138 17.46 -10.78 11.81
C GLN A 138 16.97 -11.43 13.11
N LEU A 139 15.68 -11.69 13.25
CA LEU A 139 15.09 -12.40 14.38
C LEU A 139 15.38 -13.91 14.34
N TYR A 140 15.36 -14.48 13.14
CA TYR A 140 15.53 -15.92 12.91
C TYR A 140 16.70 -16.19 11.94
N PRO A 141 17.95 -15.98 12.38
CA PRO A 141 19.11 -16.25 11.56
C PRO A 141 19.17 -17.72 11.18
N GLY A 142 19.47 -18.01 9.92
CA GLY A 142 19.50 -19.37 9.37
C GLY A 142 18.17 -19.87 8.77
N LYS A 143 17.04 -19.21 9.03
CA LYS A 143 15.72 -19.56 8.51
C LYS A 143 15.34 -18.78 7.25
N LYS A 144 16.25 -18.78 6.26
CA LYS A 144 16.11 -17.92 5.08
C LYS A 144 14.87 -18.26 4.24
N TRP A 145 14.67 -19.54 3.93
CA TRP A 145 13.58 -19.96 3.05
C TRP A 145 12.21 -19.88 3.74
N GLU A 146 12.15 -20.24 5.02
CA GLU A 146 10.95 -20.12 5.83
C GLU A 146 10.52 -18.64 5.92
N THR A 147 11.50 -17.74 6.08
CA THR A 147 11.25 -16.29 6.10
C THR A 147 10.79 -15.80 4.73
N VAL A 148 11.38 -16.29 3.63
CA VAL A 148 10.90 -15.94 2.28
C VAL A 148 9.45 -16.40 2.08
N ILE A 149 9.14 -17.65 2.43
CA ILE A 149 7.77 -18.18 2.29
C ILE A 149 6.79 -17.35 3.14
N GLY A 150 7.12 -17.12 4.40
CA GLY A 150 6.27 -16.36 5.32
C GLY A 150 6.03 -14.91 4.92
N CYS A 151 7.03 -14.24 4.33
CA CYS A 151 6.91 -12.84 3.96
C CYS A 151 6.35 -12.60 2.55
N PHE A 152 6.48 -13.56 1.63
CA PHE A 152 6.15 -13.31 0.22
C PHE A 152 5.13 -14.27 -0.38
N LEU A 153 5.04 -15.51 0.11
CA LEU A 153 4.33 -16.59 -0.58
C LEU A 153 3.09 -17.09 0.15
N LEU A 154 2.76 -16.56 1.33
CA LEU A 154 1.50 -16.89 1.98
C LEU A 154 0.33 -16.45 1.11
N PRO A 155 -0.61 -17.36 0.73
CA PRO A 155 -1.70 -17.04 -0.19
C PRO A 155 -2.58 -15.86 0.28
N SER A 156 -2.91 -15.82 1.57
CA SER A 156 -3.66 -14.70 2.15
C SER A 156 -2.92 -13.38 2.03
N LEU A 157 -1.62 -13.38 2.32
CA LEU A 157 -0.79 -12.19 2.20
C LEU A 157 -0.69 -11.71 0.75
N LEU A 158 -0.48 -12.65 -0.20
CA LEU A 158 -0.47 -12.34 -1.63
C LEU A 158 -1.81 -11.75 -2.08
N TYR A 159 -2.93 -12.36 -1.70
CA TYR A 159 -4.26 -11.91 -2.10
C TYR A 159 -4.52 -10.47 -1.60
N PHE A 160 -4.45 -10.26 -0.29
CA PHE A 160 -4.81 -8.96 0.30
C PHE A 160 -3.81 -7.84 0.01
N SER A 161 -2.53 -8.16 -0.17
CA SER A 161 -1.51 -7.13 -0.43
C SER A 161 -1.26 -6.84 -1.90
N SER A 162 -1.82 -7.62 -2.84
CA SER A 162 -1.54 -7.47 -4.27
C SER A 162 -2.69 -6.83 -5.06
N GLY A 163 -3.92 -6.91 -4.58
CA GLY A 163 -5.04 -6.17 -5.15
C GLY A 163 -4.88 -4.66 -4.96
N VAL A 164 -5.38 -3.88 -5.89
CA VAL A 164 -5.40 -2.41 -5.80
C VAL A 164 -6.42 -1.99 -4.75
N HIS A 165 -6.02 -2.04 -3.49
CA HIS A 165 -6.88 -1.82 -2.34
C HIS A 165 -6.10 -1.24 -1.16
N LYS A 166 -6.81 -0.59 -0.23
CA LYS A 166 -6.24 -0.01 0.99
C LYS A 166 -5.40 -0.99 1.83
N ASP A 167 -5.71 -2.29 1.77
CA ASP A 167 -5.01 -3.32 2.55
C ASP A 167 -3.52 -3.45 2.18
N GLY A 168 -3.17 -3.24 0.91
CA GLY A 168 -1.76 -3.21 0.50
C GLY A 168 -1.00 -2.03 1.12
N ILE A 169 -1.64 -0.86 1.25
CA ILE A 169 -1.03 0.30 1.92
C ILE A 169 -0.91 0.05 3.42
N VAL A 170 -1.95 -0.51 4.05
CA VAL A 170 -1.93 -0.90 5.47
C VAL A 170 -0.75 -1.85 5.73
N PHE A 171 -0.60 -2.88 4.90
CA PHE A 171 0.50 -3.83 4.99
C PHE A 171 1.88 -3.15 4.88
N LEU A 172 2.05 -2.27 3.89
CA LEU A 172 3.30 -1.52 3.71
C LEU A 172 3.62 -0.66 4.95
N MET A 173 2.63 0.08 5.44
CA MET A 173 2.82 0.99 6.59
C MET A 173 3.09 0.23 7.89
N LEU A 174 2.42 -0.92 8.09
CA LEU A 174 2.71 -1.83 9.20
C LEU A 174 4.16 -2.32 9.14
N ALA A 175 4.63 -2.74 7.97
CA ALA A 175 6.00 -3.19 7.79
C ALA A 175 7.02 -2.07 8.06
N VAL A 176 6.75 -0.83 7.62
CA VAL A 176 7.59 0.35 7.89
C VAL A 176 7.65 0.61 9.40
N MET A 177 6.51 0.62 10.08
CA MET A 177 6.43 0.84 11.52
C MET A 177 7.20 -0.23 12.29
N LEU A 178 6.91 -1.51 12.06
CA LEU A 178 7.55 -2.63 12.75
C LEU A 178 9.06 -2.64 12.53
N TYR A 179 9.52 -2.44 11.30
CA TYR A 179 10.95 -2.40 10.99
C TYR A 179 11.64 -1.22 11.68
N SER A 180 11.00 -0.05 11.71
CA SER A 180 11.55 1.16 12.36
C SER A 180 11.68 0.99 13.87
N ILE A 181 10.67 0.42 14.52
CA ILE A 181 10.68 0.10 15.96
C ILE A 181 11.79 -0.93 16.24
N TYR A 182 11.80 -2.04 15.51
CA TYR A 182 12.78 -3.09 15.69
C TYR A 182 14.23 -2.58 15.58
N GLN A 183 14.52 -1.80 14.54
CA GLN A 183 15.85 -1.21 14.32
C GLN A 183 16.24 -0.21 15.42
N SER A 184 15.28 0.46 16.01
CA SER A 184 15.52 1.40 17.12
C SER A 184 15.88 0.66 18.41
N LEU A 185 15.14 -0.42 18.70
CA LEU A 185 15.39 -1.28 19.86
C LEU A 185 16.71 -2.02 19.74
N GLN A 186 16.97 -2.67 18.60
CA GLN A 186 18.18 -3.46 18.40
C GLN A 186 19.47 -2.63 18.52
N LYS A 187 19.44 -1.38 18.05
CA LYS A 187 20.62 -0.50 18.08
C LYS A 187 20.69 0.38 19.33
N ASN A 188 19.74 0.24 20.24
CA ASN A 188 19.60 1.12 21.43
C ASN A 188 19.74 2.62 21.08
N ARG A 189 19.32 3.02 19.88
CA ARG A 189 19.41 4.39 19.38
C ARG A 189 18.12 4.79 18.65
N PHE A 190 17.38 5.68 19.26
CA PHE A 190 16.23 6.34 18.64
C PHE A 190 16.72 7.50 17.80
N THR A 191 17.04 7.23 16.54
CA THR A 191 17.41 8.30 15.59
C THR A 191 16.14 8.99 15.10
N GLY A 192 16.14 10.32 15.00
CA GLY A 192 14.98 11.11 14.55
C GLY A 192 14.36 10.61 13.26
N ARG A 193 15.16 10.14 12.30
CA ARG A 193 14.67 9.54 11.04
C ARG A 193 13.85 8.26 11.26
N ARG A 194 14.23 7.40 12.21
CA ARG A 194 13.49 6.16 12.51
C ARG A 194 12.20 6.45 13.25
N ILE A 195 12.26 7.41 14.19
CA ILE A 195 11.05 7.90 14.87
C ILE A 195 10.08 8.45 13.83
N LEU A 196 10.55 9.27 12.90
CA LEU A 196 9.72 9.83 11.83
C LEU A 196 9.06 8.74 10.97
N TYR A 197 9.80 7.72 10.54
CA TYR A 197 9.24 6.61 9.78
C TYR A 197 8.24 5.78 10.59
N GLY A 198 8.52 5.54 11.87
CA GLY A 198 7.59 4.85 12.77
C GLY A 198 6.29 5.62 12.96
N LEU A 199 6.39 6.92 13.24
CA LEU A 199 5.23 7.82 13.40
C LEU A 199 4.46 7.99 12.10
N PHE A 200 5.15 8.10 10.96
CA PHE A 200 4.51 8.15 9.65
C PHE A 200 3.73 6.86 9.36
N GLY A 201 4.34 5.69 9.60
CA GLY A 201 3.67 4.41 9.46
C GLY A 201 2.44 4.30 10.35
N LEU A 202 2.57 4.68 11.64
CA LEU A 202 1.45 4.68 12.58
C LEU A 202 0.34 5.66 12.17
N GLY A 203 0.70 6.88 11.78
CA GLY A 203 -0.26 7.89 11.32
C GLY A 203 -1.04 7.44 10.09
N MET A 204 -0.37 6.82 9.12
CA MET A 204 -1.01 6.28 7.93
C MET A 204 -1.89 5.06 8.24
N LEU A 205 -1.48 4.19 9.17
CA LEU A 205 -2.31 3.09 9.65
C LEU A 205 -3.59 3.63 10.31
N PHE A 206 -3.45 4.58 11.20
CA PHE A 206 -4.59 5.22 11.86
C PHE A 206 -5.51 5.89 10.84
N LEU A 207 -4.96 6.55 9.83
CA LEU A 207 -5.73 7.23 8.80
C LEU A 207 -6.50 6.23 7.91
N VAL A 208 -5.86 5.15 7.46
CA VAL A 208 -6.48 4.19 6.51
C VAL A 208 -7.35 3.16 7.24
N ARG A 209 -6.92 2.68 8.40
CA ARG A 209 -7.63 1.68 9.23
C ARG A 209 -7.40 1.94 10.71
N SER A 210 -8.16 2.85 11.30
CA SER A 210 -8.03 3.26 12.71
C SER A 210 -8.04 2.10 13.71
N TYR A 211 -8.85 1.07 13.47
CA TYR A 211 -8.93 -0.08 14.37
C TYR A 211 -7.67 -0.98 14.37
N THR A 212 -6.84 -0.96 13.34
CA THR A 212 -5.59 -1.73 13.34
C THR A 212 -4.51 -1.13 14.26
N CYS A 213 -4.72 0.09 14.74
CA CYS A 213 -3.82 0.71 15.72
C CYS A 213 -4.20 0.37 17.17
N LEU A 214 -5.38 -0.23 17.38
CA LEU A 214 -5.92 -0.58 18.70
C LEU A 214 -5.61 -2.03 19.12
N VAL A 215 -5.07 -2.83 18.20
CA VAL A 215 -4.64 -4.21 18.38
C VAL A 215 -3.12 -4.27 18.46
#